data_814a52c1fe8337aff2f2d34f3d708065
#
_entry.id   814a52c1fe8337aff2f2d34f3d708065
#
_cell.length_a   1.000
_cell.length_b   1.000
_cell.length_c   1.000
_cell.angle_alpha   90.00
_cell.angle_beta   90.00
_cell.angle_gamma   90.00
#
_symmetry.space_group_name_H-M   'P 1'
#
loop_
_entity.id
_entity.type
_entity.pdbx_description
1 polymer ?
#
loop_
_entity_poly.entity_id
_entity_poly.type
_entity_poly.pdbx_seq_one_letter_code
_entity_poly.pdbx_strand_id
1 'polypeptide(L)'
;MKHLLKMSDLTPAEVAHILDVADELKARQKAGGTEPLLKGKSVALMFSKNSTRTRTSFEVGVYQLGGLGNYMNAATELQSGRGEPLKDTARVLGRYYDCVVWRTYRQRDLEEFAEYAGVPVINGLTDYAHPCQVLADLMTIRERRGPLAGQKLCFVGDGSNMANSLIVGGLLAGMKVDCVCPHGYRPAADVLMFAHKYGSAFRLLEDPAEGVKDADVVVTAVWNTAAPGTSESESRLRDFAGFQLTSGLLKAAKPDCMVLHCLPAHRGEEISTAVFEAHADEIFTEAENRLHVQKAVLAVLLAGK
;
A
#
# COMPACT_ATOMS: atom_id res chain seq x y z
N MET A 1 -15.98 8.71 2.22
CA MET A 1 -14.58 8.81 2.72
C MET A 1 -14.20 10.27 2.94
N LYS A 2 -13.56 10.61 4.09
CA LYS A 2 -13.05 11.98 4.37
C LYS A 2 -11.52 12.07 4.18
N HIS A 3 -10.82 11.03 4.59
CA HIS A 3 -9.37 10.86 4.50
C HIS A 3 -9.09 9.42 4.05
N LEU A 4 -7.85 9.12 3.67
CA LEU A 4 -7.36 7.75 3.48
C LEU A 4 -6.11 7.56 4.33
N LEU A 5 -6.26 7.22 5.62
CA LEU A 5 -5.13 7.07 6.54
C LEU A 5 -4.70 5.60 6.68
N LYS A 6 -5.65 4.67 6.62
CA LYS A 6 -5.44 3.21 6.65
C LYS A 6 -6.61 2.49 5.98
N MET A 7 -6.43 1.23 5.62
CA MET A 7 -7.49 0.47 4.93
C MET A 7 -8.75 0.27 5.77
N SER A 8 -8.62 0.21 7.10
CA SER A 8 -9.78 0.07 8.00
C SER A 8 -10.67 1.32 8.10
N ASP A 9 -10.27 2.44 7.51
CA ASP A 9 -11.11 3.64 7.37
C ASP A 9 -12.13 3.51 6.24
N LEU A 10 -11.98 2.49 5.38
CA LEU A 10 -12.85 2.22 4.24
C LEU A 10 -13.88 1.15 4.55
N THR A 11 -15.03 1.26 3.90
CA THR A 11 -16.02 0.20 3.78
C THR A 11 -15.72 -0.67 2.56
N PRO A 12 -16.27 -1.91 2.47
CA PRO A 12 -16.19 -2.73 1.26
C PRO A 12 -16.67 -1.99 -0.01
N ALA A 13 -17.75 -1.21 0.12
CA ALA A 13 -18.30 -0.43 -0.99
C ALA A 13 -17.35 0.68 -1.45
N GLU A 14 -16.67 1.37 -0.53
CA GLU A 14 -15.68 2.39 -0.87
C GLU A 14 -14.45 1.79 -1.54
N VAL A 15 -13.98 0.60 -1.09
CA VAL A 15 -12.90 -0.12 -1.76
C VAL A 15 -13.30 -0.45 -3.21
N ALA A 16 -14.47 -1.06 -3.42
CA ALA A 16 -14.97 -1.39 -4.75
C ALA A 16 -15.07 -0.14 -5.63
N HIS A 17 -15.65 0.93 -5.11
CA HIS A 17 -15.81 2.19 -5.83
C HIS A 17 -14.47 2.83 -6.25
N ILE A 18 -13.49 2.88 -5.35
CA ILE A 18 -12.13 3.39 -5.69
C ILE A 18 -11.51 2.56 -6.82
N LEU A 19 -11.65 1.25 -6.76
CA LEU A 19 -11.14 0.37 -7.81
C LEU A 19 -11.85 0.60 -9.15
N ASP A 20 -13.18 0.78 -9.15
CA ASP A 20 -13.96 1.05 -10.37
C ASP A 20 -13.55 2.38 -11.02
N VAL A 21 -13.38 3.44 -10.22
CA VAL A 21 -12.85 4.72 -10.69
C VAL A 21 -11.42 4.57 -11.23
N ALA A 22 -10.59 3.74 -10.59
CA ALA A 22 -9.23 3.49 -11.06
C ALA A 22 -9.19 2.80 -12.43
N ASP A 23 -10.06 1.79 -12.64
CA ASP A 23 -10.19 1.10 -13.93
C ASP A 23 -10.67 2.06 -15.04
N GLU A 24 -11.69 2.90 -14.74
CA GLU A 24 -12.18 3.91 -15.68
C GLU A 24 -11.05 4.88 -16.08
N LEU A 25 -10.32 5.43 -15.10
CA LEU A 25 -9.23 6.38 -15.35
C LEU A 25 -8.06 5.74 -16.10
N LYS A 26 -7.73 4.47 -15.81
CA LYS A 26 -6.71 3.71 -16.52
C LYS A 26 -7.11 3.48 -17.98
N ALA A 27 -8.33 2.99 -18.20
CA ALA A 27 -8.85 2.73 -19.56
C ALA A 27 -8.89 4.00 -20.41
N ARG A 28 -9.36 5.09 -19.84
CA ARG A 28 -9.40 6.40 -20.52
C ARG A 28 -8.01 6.89 -20.90
N GLN A 29 -7.05 6.81 -19.99
CA GLN A 29 -5.66 7.19 -20.28
C GLN A 29 -5.03 6.35 -21.37
N LYS A 30 -5.24 5.02 -21.35
CA LYS A 30 -4.73 4.12 -22.40
C LYS A 30 -5.36 4.38 -23.76
N ALA A 31 -6.56 4.91 -23.79
CA ALA A 31 -7.22 5.37 -25.03
C ALA A 31 -6.77 6.79 -25.48
N GLY A 32 -5.76 7.40 -24.82
CA GLY A 32 -5.26 8.73 -25.15
C GLY A 32 -6.13 9.90 -24.63
N GLY A 33 -7.16 9.61 -23.83
CA GLY A 33 -8.03 10.62 -23.23
C GLY A 33 -7.43 11.25 -21.98
N THR A 34 -7.88 12.48 -21.68
CA THR A 34 -7.58 13.19 -20.43
C THR A 34 -8.87 13.51 -19.68
N GLU A 35 -8.77 13.57 -18.35
CA GLU A 35 -9.90 13.95 -17.51
C GLU A 35 -9.42 14.91 -16.42
N PRO A 36 -9.54 16.25 -16.63
CA PRO A 36 -8.98 17.25 -15.73
C PRO A 36 -9.86 17.47 -14.50
N LEU A 37 -10.10 16.39 -13.73
CA LEU A 37 -10.93 16.38 -12.52
C LEU A 37 -10.40 17.29 -11.41
N LEU A 38 -9.11 17.58 -11.41
CA LEU A 38 -8.45 18.43 -10.41
C LEU A 38 -8.07 19.81 -10.98
N LYS A 39 -8.73 20.27 -12.03
CA LYS A 39 -8.47 21.61 -12.58
C LYS A 39 -8.68 22.68 -11.51
N GLY A 40 -7.63 23.48 -11.25
CA GLY A 40 -7.64 24.54 -10.23
C GLY A 40 -7.43 24.04 -8.80
N LYS A 41 -7.17 22.74 -8.59
CA LYS A 41 -6.86 22.14 -7.30
C LYS A 41 -5.36 22.04 -7.08
N SER A 42 -4.95 22.15 -5.82
CA SER A 42 -3.57 22.01 -5.36
C SER A 42 -3.45 20.90 -4.33
N VAL A 43 -2.43 20.06 -4.48
CA VAL A 43 -2.13 18.92 -3.60
C VAL A 43 -0.72 19.07 -3.03
N ALA A 44 -0.61 19.15 -1.72
CA ALA A 44 0.69 19.07 -1.05
C ALA A 44 1.20 17.63 -1.03
N LEU A 45 2.42 17.41 -1.49
CA LEU A 45 3.09 16.11 -1.51
C LEU A 45 4.25 16.13 -0.50
N MET A 46 3.92 15.85 0.76
CA MET A 46 4.85 15.92 1.88
C MET A 46 5.56 14.59 2.11
N PHE A 47 6.88 14.60 2.16
CA PHE A 47 7.68 13.38 2.33
C PHE A 47 8.75 13.58 3.41
N SER A 48 8.65 12.83 4.50
CA SER A 48 9.66 12.78 5.58
C SER A 48 10.78 11.78 5.28
N LYS A 49 10.61 10.93 4.27
CA LYS A 49 11.59 9.96 3.78
C LYS A 49 11.50 9.79 2.27
N ASN A 50 12.63 9.46 1.65
CA ASN A 50 12.72 9.29 0.20
C ASN A 50 11.71 8.26 -0.35
N SER A 51 11.19 8.55 -1.51
CA SER A 51 10.27 7.66 -2.22
C SER A 51 10.27 7.94 -3.70
N THR A 52 10.75 7.00 -4.50
CA THR A 52 10.68 7.11 -5.96
C THR A 52 9.25 6.91 -6.45
N ARG A 53 8.66 5.76 -6.14
CA ARG A 53 7.35 5.35 -6.67
C ARG A 53 6.21 6.21 -6.17
N THR A 54 6.06 6.36 -4.85
CA THR A 54 4.93 7.11 -4.27
C THR A 54 4.96 8.58 -4.65
N ARG A 55 6.16 9.19 -4.63
CA ARG A 55 6.32 10.58 -5.06
C ARG A 55 5.92 10.73 -6.53
N THR A 56 6.60 10.03 -7.42
CA THR A 56 6.40 10.18 -8.87
C THR A 56 4.97 9.85 -9.28
N SER A 57 4.37 8.79 -8.73
CA SER A 57 3.00 8.41 -9.09
C SER A 57 1.97 9.45 -8.64
N PHE A 58 2.14 10.11 -7.48
CA PHE A 58 1.27 11.22 -7.08
C PHE A 58 1.53 12.48 -7.90
N GLU A 59 2.78 12.88 -8.14
CA GLU A 59 3.12 14.05 -8.97
C GLU A 59 2.51 13.92 -10.37
N VAL A 60 2.76 12.79 -11.02
CA VAL A 60 2.21 12.50 -12.36
C VAL A 60 0.70 12.36 -12.32
N GLY A 61 0.14 11.70 -11.31
CA GLY A 61 -1.30 11.52 -11.15
C GLY A 61 -2.06 12.85 -11.01
N VAL A 62 -1.57 13.76 -10.17
CA VAL A 62 -2.14 15.10 -10.01
C VAL A 62 -2.06 15.89 -11.32
N TYR A 63 -0.91 15.84 -12.00
CA TYR A 63 -0.72 16.49 -13.31
C TYR A 63 -1.71 15.95 -14.35
N GLN A 64 -1.85 14.63 -14.45
CA GLN A 64 -2.77 14.00 -15.42
C GLN A 64 -4.24 14.33 -15.14
N LEU A 65 -4.60 14.62 -13.90
CA LEU A 65 -5.93 15.11 -13.51
C LEU A 65 -6.08 16.63 -13.61
N GLY A 66 -5.07 17.35 -14.14
CA GLY A 66 -5.11 18.79 -14.37
C GLY A 66 -4.91 19.65 -13.11
N GLY A 67 -4.43 19.08 -12.02
CA GLY A 67 -4.12 19.77 -10.77
C GLY A 67 -2.66 20.20 -10.65
N LEU A 68 -2.33 20.88 -9.56
CA LEU A 68 -0.97 21.24 -9.14
C LEU A 68 -0.52 20.34 -7.99
N GLY A 69 0.50 19.51 -8.22
CA GLY A 69 1.22 18.79 -7.17
C GLY A 69 2.44 19.55 -6.71
N ASN A 70 2.50 19.93 -5.44
CA ASN A 70 3.65 20.61 -4.87
C ASN A 70 4.40 19.69 -3.90
N TYR A 71 5.60 19.28 -4.29
CA TYR A 71 6.48 18.47 -3.44
C TYR A 71 7.14 19.30 -2.34
N MET A 72 7.15 18.74 -1.14
CA MET A 72 7.85 19.28 0.03
C MET A 72 8.64 18.19 0.75
N ASN A 73 9.91 18.44 1.03
CA ASN A 73 10.69 17.59 1.92
C ASN A 73 10.32 17.94 3.38
N ALA A 74 9.44 17.14 3.97
CA ALA A 74 8.95 17.41 5.31
C ALA A 74 10.04 17.32 6.41
N ALA A 75 11.13 16.62 6.14
CA ALA A 75 12.25 16.52 7.10
C ALA A 75 13.12 17.80 7.17
N THR A 76 13.17 18.57 6.08
CA THR A 76 14.09 19.72 5.98
C THR A 76 13.40 21.06 5.73
N GLU A 77 12.21 21.07 5.17
CA GLU A 77 11.50 22.29 4.77
C GLU A 77 10.40 22.71 5.74
N LEU A 78 9.90 21.80 6.59
CA LEU A 78 8.87 22.13 7.58
C LEU A 78 9.49 22.71 8.85
N GLN A 79 8.78 23.66 9.45
CA GLN A 79 9.18 24.31 10.71
C GLN A 79 8.97 23.41 11.94
N SER A 80 8.35 22.24 11.80
CA SER A 80 8.18 21.28 12.89
C SER A 80 9.50 20.84 13.53
N GLY A 81 10.58 20.77 12.75
CA GLY A 81 11.95 20.59 13.25
C GLY A 81 12.51 21.76 14.05
N ARG A 82 11.82 22.91 14.07
CA ARG A 82 12.17 24.14 14.80
C ARG A 82 11.20 24.49 15.91
N GLY A 83 10.37 23.53 16.35
CA GLY A 83 9.46 23.65 17.49
C GLY A 83 8.04 24.10 17.14
N GLU A 84 7.67 24.21 15.85
CA GLU A 84 6.27 24.41 15.46
C GLU A 84 5.46 23.14 15.75
N PRO A 85 4.34 23.22 16.50
CA PRO A 85 3.46 22.07 16.71
C PRO A 85 2.88 21.56 15.39
N LEU A 86 2.79 20.24 15.24
CA LEU A 86 2.29 19.59 14.00
C LEU A 86 0.88 20.08 13.63
N LYS A 87 0.01 20.30 14.63
CA LYS A 87 -1.34 20.84 14.43
C LYS A 87 -1.37 22.24 13.80
N ASP A 88 -0.34 23.06 14.04
CA ASP A 88 -0.28 24.41 13.48
C ASP A 88 0.18 24.36 12.02
N THR A 89 1.17 23.53 11.71
CA THR A 89 1.55 23.19 10.32
C THR A 89 0.33 22.64 9.54
N ALA A 90 -0.45 21.74 10.15
CA ALA A 90 -1.64 21.16 9.52
C ALA A 90 -2.69 22.25 9.19
N ARG A 91 -2.96 23.16 10.14
CA ARG A 91 -3.91 24.27 9.96
C ARG A 91 -3.48 25.25 8.86
N VAL A 92 -2.18 25.52 8.73
CA VAL A 92 -1.63 26.41 7.70
C VAL A 92 -1.74 25.74 6.34
N LEU A 93 -1.24 24.51 6.20
CA LEU A 93 -1.26 23.79 4.91
C LEU A 93 -2.68 23.51 4.42
N GLY A 94 -3.62 23.20 5.32
CA GLY A 94 -5.03 23.05 4.99
C GLY A 94 -5.74 24.31 4.53
N ARG A 95 -5.10 25.51 4.65
CA ARG A 95 -5.62 26.77 4.07
C ARG A 95 -5.02 27.07 2.71
N TYR A 96 -3.92 26.42 2.34
CA TYR A 96 -3.24 26.64 1.07
C TYR A 96 -3.56 25.55 0.04
N TYR A 97 -3.79 24.30 0.50
CA TYR A 97 -3.99 23.17 -0.36
C TYR A 97 -5.39 22.56 -0.22
N ASP A 98 -5.86 21.95 -1.28
CA ASP A 98 -7.14 21.23 -1.30
C ASP A 98 -7.00 19.80 -0.73
N CYS A 99 -5.77 19.26 -0.70
CA CYS A 99 -5.45 17.93 -0.17
C CYS A 99 -3.98 17.85 0.24
N VAL A 100 -3.68 17.01 1.21
CA VAL A 100 -2.32 16.69 1.62
C VAL A 100 -2.07 15.19 1.49
N VAL A 101 -1.03 14.80 0.76
CA VAL A 101 -0.45 13.46 0.78
C VAL A 101 0.77 13.51 1.67
N TRP A 102 0.80 12.68 2.70
CA TRP A 102 1.96 12.66 3.58
C TRP A 102 2.54 11.26 3.74
N ARG A 103 3.83 11.12 3.45
CA ARG A 103 4.64 9.95 3.74
C ARG A 103 5.53 10.24 4.93
N THR A 104 5.26 9.60 6.05
CA THR A 104 5.94 9.83 7.33
C THR A 104 6.31 8.51 8.00
N TYR A 105 6.78 8.58 9.24
CA TYR A 105 7.12 7.40 10.04
C TYR A 105 5.92 6.95 10.87
N ARG A 106 5.49 7.75 11.85
CA ARG A 106 4.49 7.36 12.82
C ARG A 106 3.07 7.59 12.30
N GLN A 107 2.23 6.56 12.38
CA GLN A 107 0.80 6.65 12.02
C GLN A 107 0.09 7.73 12.84
N ARG A 108 0.41 7.83 14.15
CA ARG A 108 -0.19 8.82 15.05
C ARG A 108 0.03 10.26 14.56
N ASP A 109 1.20 10.58 14.03
CA ASP A 109 1.48 11.93 13.53
C ASP A 109 0.60 12.27 12.32
N LEU A 110 0.38 11.28 11.44
CA LEU A 110 -0.52 11.42 10.29
C LEU A 110 -1.98 11.61 10.74
N GLU A 111 -2.42 10.87 11.74
CA GLU A 111 -3.79 10.98 12.28
C GLU A 111 -3.99 12.34 12.98
N GLU A 112 -3.03 12.79 13.77
CA GLU A 112 -3.06 14.14 14.38
C GLU A 112 -3.10 15.23 13.30
N PHE A 113 -2.27 15.12 12.27
CA PHE A 113 -2.28 16.06 11.15
C PHE A 113 -3.66 16.11 10.47
N ALA A 114 -4.26 14.95 10.20
CA ALA A 114 -5.56 14.85 9.56
C ALA A 114 -6.70 15.46 10.39
N GLU A 115 -6.60 15.39 11.72
CA GLU A 115 -7.56 16.02 12.65
C GLU A 115 -7.62 17.55 12.46
N TYR A 116 -6.46 18.18 12.25
CA TYR A 116 -6.37 19.65 12.20
C TYR A 116 -6.25 20.25 10.80
N ALA A 117 -5.99 19.46 9.77
CA ALA A 117 -5.76 19.95 8.40
C ALA A 117 -6.99 20.64 7.77
N GLY A 118 -8.21 20.21 8.13
CA GLY A 118 -9.44 20.75 7.53
C GLY A 118 -9.70 20.37 6.06
N VAL A 119 -8.75 19.67 5.44
CA VAL A 119 -8.80 19.14 4.07
C VAL A 119 -8.53 17.63 4.07
N PRO A 120 -8.86 16.89 3.00
CA PRO A 120 -8.49 15.49 2.89
C PRO A 120 -7.00 15.24 3.06
N VAL A 121 -6.66 14.17 3.80
CA VAL A 121 -5.30 13.69 4.00
C VAL A 121 -5.19 12.26 3.50
N ILE A 122 -4.15 11.98 2.73
CA ILE A 122 -3.84 10.67 2.16
C ILE A 122 -2.53 10.15 2.75
N ASN A 123 -2.56 8.94 3.26
CA ASN A 123 -1.37 8.24 3.73
C ASN A 123 -0.50 7.75 2.56
N GLY A 124 0.64 8.40 2.34
CA GLY A 124 1.65 7.99 1.37
C GLY A 124 2.50 6.80 1.81
N LEU A 125 2.48 6.43 3.03
CA LEU A 125 3.04 5.32 3.81
C LEU A 125 3.42 5.79 5.22
N THR A 126 3.12 4.97 6.21
CA THR A 126 3.66 5.04 7.58
C THR A 126 4.29 3.71 7.97
N ASP A 127 4.83 3.62 9.17
CA ASP A 127 5.28 2.37 9.81
C ASP A 127 4.14 1.37 10.08
N TYR A 128 2.90 1.85 10.13
CA TYR A 128 1.71 1.06 10.42
C TYR A 128 0.91 0.65 9.18
N ALA A 129 0.81 1.51 8.14
CA ALA A 129 -0.08 1.28 7.00
C ALA A 129 0.48 1.80 5.66
N HIS A 130 0.06 1.13 4.58
CA HIS A 130 0.33 1.53 3.19
C HIS A 130 -0.93 1.35 2.32
N PRO A 131 -2.01 2.13 2.54
CA PRO A 131 -3.30 1.89 1.89
C PRO A 131 -3.25 2.02 0.36
N CYS A 132 -2.49 3.01 -0.17
CA CYS A 132 -2.35 3.19 -1.61
C CYS A 132 -1.65 2.01 -2.31
N GLN A 133 -0.80 1.27 -1.60
CA GLN A 133 -0.20 0.06 -2.15
C GLN A 133 -1.23 -1.04 -2.27
N VAL A 134 -1.95 -1.31 -1.19
CA VAL A 134 -2.94 -2.39 -1.16
C VAL A 134 -4.08 -2.17 -2.15
N LEU A 135 -4.51 -0.93 -2.36
CA LEU A 135 -5.46 -0.62 -3.43
C LEU A 135 -4.89 -0.97 -4.82
N ALA A 136 -3.57 -0.75 -5.04
CA ALA A 136 -2.93 -1.14 -6.30
C ALA A 136 -2.80 -2.67 -6.43
N ASP A 137 -2.48 -3.36 -5.34
CA ASP A 137 -2.46 -4.82 -5.30
C ASP A 137 -3.83 -5.39 -5.68
N LEU A 138 -4.90 -4.91 -5.04
CA LEU A 138 -6.27 -5.33 -5.32
C LEU A 138 -6.71 -5.01 -6.76
N MET A 139 -6.36 -3.82 -7.28
CA MET A 139 -6.60 -3.47 -8.69
C MET A 139 -5.90 -4.45 -9.62
N THR A 140 -4.64 -4.78 -9.35
CA THR A 140 -3.83 -5.67 -10.19
C THR A 140 -4.38 -7.09 -10.18
N ILE A 141 -4.76 -7.59 -9.00
CA ILE A 141 -5.40 -8.90 -8.88
C ILE A 141 -6.70 -8.93 -9.69
N ARG A 142 -7.55 -7.90 -9.54
CA ARG A 142 -8.82 -7.80 -10.27
C ARG A 142 -8.61 -7.73 -11.79
N GLU A 143 -7.64 -6.95 -12.23
CA GLU A 143 -7.29 -6.80 -13.67
C GLU A 143 -6.84 -8.12 -14.31
N ARG A 144 -6.04 -8.91 -13.58
CA ARG A 144 -5.40 -10.11 -14.12
C ARG A 144 -6.20 -11.40 -13.87
N ARG A 145 -6.98 -11.44 -12.79
CA ARG A 145 -7.66 -12.66 -12.33
C ARG A 145 -9.17 -12.53 -12.20
N GLY A 146 -9.73 -11.35 -12.44
CA GLY A 146 -11.18 -11.10 -12.31
C GLY A 146 -11.62 -10.84 -10.86
N PRO A 147 -12.86 -11.19 -10.49
CA PRO A 147 -13.45 -10.83 -9.20
C PRO A 147 -12.59 -11.23 -8.01
N LEU A 148 -12.42 -10.32 -7.04
CA LEU A 148 -11.59 -10.53 -5.85
C LEU A 148 -12.22 -11.51 -4.87
N ALA A 149 -13.56 -11.47 -4.74
CA ALA A 149 -14.28 -12.25 -3.75
C ALA A 149 -14.01 -13.76 -3.90
N GLY A 150 -13.64 -14.39 -2.79
CA GLY A 150 -13.37 -15.84 -2.72
C GLY A 150 -11.96 -16.25 -3.14
N GLN A 151 -11.18 -15.39 -3.81
CA GLN A 151 -9.76 -15.67 -4.10
C GLN A 151 -8.96 -15.73 -2.80
N LYS A 152 -7.94 -16.57 -2.77
CA LYS A 152 -7.03 -16.72 -1.65
C LYS A 152 -5.77 -15.90 -1.87
N LEU A 153 -5.56 -14.90 -1.03
CA LEU A 153 -4.34 -14.11 -0.93
C LEU A 153 -3.49 -14.63 0.23
N CYS A 154 -2.21 -14.91 -0.03
CA CYS A 154 -1.24 -15.25 0.99
C CYS A 154 -0.15 -14.17 1.05
N PHE A 155 0.01 -13.54 2.19
CA PHE A 155 1.18 -12.69 2.47
C PHE A 155 2.24 -13.50 3.21
N VAL A 156 3.49 -13.44 2.73
CA VAL A 156 4.65 -14.09 3.37
C VAL A 156 5.70 -13.03 3.67
N GLY A 157 6.00 -12.80 4.95
CA GLY A 157 7.00 -11.81 5.35
C GLY A 157 6.81 -11.24 6.75
N ASP A 158 7.24 -10.01 6.96
CA ASP A 158 7.12 -9.28 8.22
C ASP A 158 5.69 -8.76 8.44
N GLY A 159 5.12 -9.00 9.62
CA GLY A 159 3.82 -8.48 10.04
C GLY A 159 3.75 -6.96 10.21
N SER A 160 4.44 -6.21 9.37
CA SER A 160 4.54 -4.75 9.38
C SER A 160 3.40 -4.06 8.58
N ASN A 161 3.64 -2.83 8.12
CA ASN A 161 2.65 -2.00 7.45
C ASN A 161 1.99 -2.63 6.21
N MET A 162 2.75 -3.44 5.45
CA MET A 162 2.18 -4.13 4.29
C MET A 162 1.21 -5.23 4.72
N ALA A 163 1.63 -6.10 5.67
CA ALA A 163 0.75 -7.13 6.23
C ALA A 163 -0.51 -6.52 6.84
N ASN A 164 -0.36 -5.47 7.68
CA ASN A 164 -1.49 -4.76 8.29
C ASN A 164 -2.50 -4.30 7.24
N SER A 165 -2.03 -3.69 6.18
CA SER A 165 -2.90 -3.13 5.14
C SER A 165 -3.50 -4.20 4.23
N LEU A 166 -2.71 -5.24 3.85
CA LEU A 166 -3.18 -6.36 3.01
C LEU A 166 -4.25 -7.20 3.70
N ILE A 167 -4.08 -7.49 5.00
CA ILE A 167 -5.09 -8.21 5.79
C ILE A 167 -6.43 -7.48 5.71
N VAL A 168 -6.44 -6.20 6.03
CA VAL A 168 -7.67 -5.42 6.04
C VAL A 168 -8.24 -5.27 4.64
N GLY A 169 -7.42 -4.87 3.66
CA GLY A 169 -7.85 -4.64 2.29
C GLY A 169 -8.38 -5.90 1.61
N GLY A 170 -7.69 -7.03 1.77
CA GLY A 170 -8.12 -8.31 1.22
C GLY A 170 -9.46 -8.78 1.81
N LEU A 171 -9.63 -8.66 3.14
CA LEU A 171 -10.88 -9.01 3.81
C LEU A 171 -12.03 -8.09 3.41
N LEU A 172 -11.81 -6.78 3.30
CA LEU A 172 -12.81 -5.83 2.79
C LEU A 172 -13.23 -6.13 1.35
N ALA A 173 -12.31 -6.64 0.54
CA ALA A 173 -12.57 -7.06 -0.84
C ALA A 173 -13.21 -8.46 -0.96
N GLY A 174 -13.51 -9.12 0.17
CA GLY A 174 -14.13 -10.44 0.20
C GLY A 174 -13.18 -11.60 -0.10
N MET A 175 -11.87 -11.38 -0.05
CA MET A 175 -10.86 -12.42 -0.24
C MET A 175 -10.69 -13.28 1.02
N LYS A 176 -10.13 -14.48 0.85
CA LYS A 176 -9.53 -15.23 1.95
C LYS A 176 -8.09 -14.79 2.11
N VAL A 177 -7.66 -14.49 3.33
CA VAL A 177 -6.32 -13.96 3.60
C VAL A 177 -5.56 -14.85 4.57
N ASP A 178 -4.46 -15.42 4.11
CA ASP A 178 -3.45 -16.04 4.96
C ASP A 178 -2.29 -15.05 5.15
N CYS A 179 -1.94 -14.76 6.39
CA CYS A 179 -0.75 -13.99 6.73
C CYS A 179 0.27 -14.92 7.39
N VAL A 180 1.44 -15.01 6.77
CA VAL A 180 2.51 -15.89 7.24
C VAL A 180 3.71 -15.05 7.65
N CYS A 181 4.02 -15.07 8.94
CA CYS A 181 5.17 -14.34 9.49
C CYS A 181 5.86 -15.16 10.58
N PRO A 182 7.17 -14.97 10.78
CA PRO A 182 7.90 -15.66 11.85
C PRO A 182 7.35 -15.31 13.22
N HIS A 183 7.60 -16.19 14.17
CA HIS A 183 7.30 -15.92 15.57
C HIS A 183 7.98 -14.61 16.04
N GLY A 184 7.20 -13.71 16.66
CA GLY A 184 7.69 -12.38 17.08
C GLY A 184 7.52 -11.25 16.07
N TYR A 185 7.18 -11.56 14.80
CA TYR A 185 6.97 -10.57 13.72
C TYR A 185 5.51 -10.52 13.27
N ARG A 186 4.57 -10.49 14.22
CA ARG A 186 3.13 -10.54 13.96
C ARG A 186 2.58 -9.17 13.56
N PRO A 187 1.48 -9.14 12.77
CA PRO A 187 0.72 -7.92 12.51
C PRO A 187 0.22 -7.24 13.79
N ALA A 188 -0.12 -5.96 13.68
CA ALA A 188 -0.62 -5.16 14.79
C ALA A 188 -1.87 -5.80 15.43
N ALA A 189 -1.99 -5.69 16.75
CA ALA A 189 -3.05 -6.35 17.51
C ALA A 189 -4.46 -5.92 17.10
N ASP A 190 -4.66 -4.65 16.78
CA ASP A 190 -5.94 -4.10 16.32
C ASP A 190 -6.31 -4.59 14.92
N VAL A 191 -5.32 -4.83 14.05
CA VAL A 191 -5.52 -5.49 12.75
C VAL A 191 -5.94 -6.95 12.92
N LEU A 192 -5.32 -7.68 13.85
CA LEU A 192 -5.71 -9.05 14.17
C LEU A 192 -7.12 -9.11 14.76
N MET A 193 -7.48 -8.15 15.63
CA MET A 193 -8.85 -8.02 16.15
C MET A 193 -9.86 -7.70 15.04
N PHE A 194 -9.50 -6.86 14.08
CA PHE A 194 -10.33 -6.60 12.90
C PHE A 194 -10.53 -7.89 12.09
N ALA A 195 -9.44 -8.58 11.77
CA ALA A 195 -9.47 -9.80 10.96
C ALA A 195 -10.25 -10.95 11.61
N HIS A 196 -10.20 -11.04 12.93
CA HIS A 196 -10.96 -12.07 13.69
C HIS A 196 -12.48 -12.02 13.44
N LYS A 197 -13.03 -10.85 13.10
CA LYS A 197 -14.45 -10.69 12.77
C LYS A 197 -14.84 -11.42 11.47
N TYR A 198 -13.87 -11.76 10.63
CA TYR A 198 -14.08 -12.46 9.36
C TYR A 198 -13.98 -13.99 9.49
N GLY A 199 -13.73 -14.50 10.71
CA GLY A 199 -13.73 -15.94 11.01
C GLY A 199 -12.74 -16.72 10.14
N SER A 200 -13.19 -17.74 9.45
CA SER A 200 -12.36 -18.62 8.62
C SER A 200 -11.82 -17.98 7.34
N ALA A 201 -12.21 -16.74 7.02
CA ALA A 201 -11.61 -16.01 5.90
C ALA A 201 -10.21 -15.46 6.22
N PHE A 202 -9.79 -15.47 7.48
CA PHE A 202 -8.44 -15.06 7.89
C PHE A 202 -7.72 -16.16 8.67
N ARG A 203 -6.43 -16.37 8.35
CA ARG A 203 -5.53 -17.21 9.15
C ARG A 203 -4.20 -16.50 9.35
N LEU A 204 -3.68 -16.59 10.58
CA LEU A 204 -2.30 -16.21 10.91
C LEU A 204 -1.47 -17.49 11.08
N LEU A 205 -0.41 -17.61 10.30
CA LEU A 205 0.41 -18.82 10.20
C LEU A 205 1.89 -18.49 10.39
N GLU A 206 2.68 -19.51 10.71
CA GLU A 206 4.14 -19.42 10.84
C GLU A 206 4.85 -20.30 9.78
N ASP A 207 4.15 -21.23 9.13
CA ASP A 207 4.68 -22.09 8.07
C ASP A 207 4.34 -21.53 6.68
N PRO A 208 5.34 -21.07 5.89
CA PRO A 208 5.12 -20.58 4.53
C PRO A 208 4.49 -21.62 3.60
N ALA A 209 4.83 -22.90 3.74
CA ALA A 209 4.28 -23.96 2.88
C ALA A 209 2.76 -24.16 3.11
N GLU A 210 2.33 -24.08 4.38
CA GLU A 210 0.91 -24.12 4.70
C GLU A 210 0.17 -22.89 4.17
N GLY A 211 0.76 -21.69 4.31
CA GLY A 211 0.13 -20.45 3.89
C GLY A 211 -0.05 -20.35 2.39
N VAL A 212 0.98 -20.66 1.61
CA VAL A 212 0.92 -20.56 0.14
C VAL A 212 0.11 -21.69 -0.51
N LYS A 213 -0.22 -22.75 0.23
CA LYS A 213 -0.99 -23.87 -0.30
C LYS A 213 -2.30 -23.40 -0.91
N ASP A 214 -2.52 -23.76 -2.19
CA ASP A 214 -3.71 -23.42 -2.97
C ASP A 214 -3.98 -21.90 -3.07
N ALA A 215 -2.97 -21.05 -2.89
CA ALA A 215 -3.11 -19.60 -3.04
C ALA A 215 -3.33 -19.21 -4.50
N ASP A 216 -4.24 -18.25 -4.73
CA ASP A 216 -4.43 -17.58 -6.01
C ASP A 216 -3.39 -16.50 -6.21
N VAL A 217 -3.01 -15.83 -5.12
CA VAL A 217 -2.05 -14.72 -5.11
C VAL A 217 -1.13 -14.87 -3.91
N VAL A 218 0.18 -14.73 -4.12
CA VAL A 218 1.18 -14.65 -3.06
C VAL A 218 1.83 -13.28 -3.11
N VAL A 219 1.87 -12.60 -1.98
CA VAL A 219 2.46 -11.26 -1.84
C VAL A 219 3.61 -11.33 -0.84
N THR A 220 4.72 -10.67 -1.16
CA THR A 220 5.80 -10.44 -0.21
C THR A 220 6.29 -9.00 -0.25
N ALA A 221 7.05 -8.62 0.75
CA ALA A 221 7.68 -7.30 0.85
C ALA A 221 9.02 -7.45 1.56
N VAL A 222 9.90 -6.46 1.40
CA VAL A 222 11.17 -6.41 2.12
C VAL A 222 10.93 -6.53 3.62
N TRP A 223 11.49 -7.53 4.24
CA TRP A 223 11.46 -7.73 5.69
C TRP A 223 12.79 -7.36 6.36
N ASN A 224 13.91 -7.23 5.62
CA ASN A 224 15.18 -6.75 6.14
C ASN A 224 15.42 -5.29 5.74
N THR A 225 14.95 -4.36 6.57
CA THR A 225 15.12 -2.91 6.36
C THR A 225 16.28 -2.32 7.13
N ALA A 226 16.99 -3.11 7.93
CA ALA A 226 18.17 -2.70 8.68
C ALA A 226 19.38 -2.53 7.75
N ALA A 227 20.33 -1.70 8.17
CA ALA A 227 21.57 -1.52 7.39
C ALA A 227 22.37 -2.85 7.32
N PRO A 228 22.87 -3.22 6.14
CA PRO A 228 23.68 -4.44 5.99
C PRO A 228 24.84 -4.51 6.97
N GLY A 229 25.08 -5.70 7.52
CA GLY A 229 26.17 -5.94 8.48
C GLY A 229 25.90 -5.46 9.91
N THR A 230 24.70 -5.00 10.22
CA THR A 230 24.28 -4.71 11.60
C THR A 230 23.75 -5.96 12.28
N SER A 231 23.82 -6.00 13.61
CA SER A 231 23.26 -7.11 14.41
C SER A 231 21.75 -7.28 14.18
N GLU A 232 21.03 -6.22 13.92
CA GLU A 232 19.61 -6.26 13.56
C GLU A 232 19.40 -6.94 12.21
N SER A 233 20.16 -6.56 11.18
CA SER A 233 20.08 -7.21 9.86
C SER A 233 20.39 -8.70 9.93
N GLU A 234 21.44 -9.07 10.67
CA GLU A 234 21.80 -10.49 10.87
C GLU A 234 20.74 -11.28 11.64
N SER A 235 20.10 -10.66 12.65
CA SER A 235 18.99 -11.29 13.36
C SER A 235 17.81 -11.54 12.42
N ARG A 236 17.41 -10.53 11.64
CA ARG A 236 16.33 -10.67 10.65
C ARG A 236 16.61 -11.75 9.61
N LEU A 237 17.84 -11.84 9.09
CA LEU A 237 18.21 -12.91 8.16
C LEU A 237 18.05 -14.31 8.76
N ARG A 238 18.36 -14.49 10.08
CA ARG A 238 18.13 -15.76 10.77
C ARG A 238 16.65 -16.03 11.01
N ASP A 239 15.91 -15.04 11.49
CA ASP A 239 14.51 -15.19 11.90
C ASP A 239 13.58 -15.41 10.70
N PHE A 240 13.94 -14.86 9.53
CA PHE A 240 13.23 -15.05 8.26
C PHE A 240 13.79 -16.18 7.39
N ALA A 241 14.70 -17.00 7.93
CA ALA A 241 15.16 -18.19 7.21
C ALA A 241 13.97 -19.11 6.85
N GLY A 242 13.78 -19.38 5.56
CA GLY A 242 12.67 -20.16 5.05
C GLY A 242 11.44 -19.34 4.58
N PHE A 243 11.41 -18.02 4.77
CA PHE A 243 10.34 -17.14 4.32
C PHE A 243 10.57 -16.53 2.93
N GLN A 244 11.66 -16.88 2.27
CA GLN A 244 11.92 -16.46 0.89
C GLN A 244 10.93 -17.09 -0.07
N LEU A 245 10.32 -16.30 -0.95
CA LEU A 245 9.55 -16.81 -2.08
C LEU A 245 10.51 -17.43 -3.11
N THR A 246 10.49 -18.75 -3.17
CA THR A 246 11.26 -19.56 -4.13
C THR A 246 10.32 -20.31 -5.05
N SER A 247 10.83 -20.74 -6.21
CA SER A 247 10.06 -21.59 -7.11
C SER A 247 9.67 -22.93 -6.46
N GLY A 248 10.45 -23.40 -5.46
CA GLY A 248 10.14 -24.58 -4.66
C GLY A 248 8.91 -24.37 -3.78
N LEU A 249 8.84 -23.24 -3.07
CA LEU A 249 7.71 -22.87 -2.21
C LEU A 249 6.43 -22.68 -3.02
N LEU A 250 6.52 -21.98 -4.15
CA LEU A 250 5.37 -21.68 -5.01
C LEU A 250 4.73 -22.91 -5.67
N LYS A 251 5.39 -24.08 -5.66
CA LYS A 251 4.75 -25.34 -6.11
C LYS A 251 3.55 -25.76 -5.26
N ALA A 252 3.44 -25.25 -4.03
CA ALA A 252 2.30 -25.51 -3.16
C ALA A 252 1.08 -24.61 -3.50
N ALA A 253 1.30 -23.49 -4.19
CA ALA A 253 0.25 -22.60 -4.67
C ALA A 253 -0.46 -23.18 -5.91
N LYS A 254 -1.51 -22.51 -6.39
CA LYS A 254 -2.14 -22.88 -7.66
C LYS A 254 -1.17 -22.75 -8.83
N PRO A 255 -1.30 -23.56 -9.89
CA PRO A 255 -0.39 -23.51 -11.05
C PRO A 255 -0.34 -22.15 -11.75
N ASP A 256 -1.41 -21.38 -11.68
CA ASP A 256 -1.57 -20.04 -12.22
C ASP A 256 -1.47 -18.95 -11.13
N CYS A 257 -0.81 -19.27 -10.03
CA CYS A 257 -0.63 -18.34 -8.92
C CYS A 257 0.11 -17.08 -9.35
N MET A 258 -0.44 -15.94 -9.00
CA MET A 258 0.13 -14.62 -9.21
C MET A 258 1.08 -14.26 -8.07
N VAL A 259 2.20 -13.58 -8.38
CA VAL A 259 3.12 -13.06 -7.36
C VAL A 259 3.20 -11.54 -7.44
N LEU A 260 3.01 -10.87 -6.31
CA LEU A 260 3.12 -9.42 -6.17
C LEU A 260 4.23 -9.02 -5.20
N HIS A 261 4.80 -7.84 -5.45
CA HIS A 261 5.84 -7.24 -4.62
C HIS A 261 5.83 -5.71 -4.72
N CYS A 262 5.57 -5.03 -3.62
CA CYS A 262 5.44 -3.56 -3.58
C CYS A 262 6.70 -2.76 -3.96
N LEU A 263 7.83 -3.42 -4.16
CA LEU A 263 9.14 -2.82 -4.48
C LEU A 263 9.62 -1.77 -3.45
N PRO A 264 10.95 -1.63 -3.25
CA PRO A 264 12.04 -2.36 -3.93
C PRO A 264 12.10 -3.82 -3.51
N ALA A 265 12.69 -4.70 -4.32
CA ALA A 265 12.91 -6.10 -3.97
C ALA A 265 14.37 -6.36 -3.63
N HIS A 266 14.64 -7.03 -2.50
CA HIS A 266 15.94 -7.55 -2.15
C HIS A 266 16.05 -8.99 -2.64
N ARG A 267 16.44 -9.16 -3.91
CA ARG A 267 16.58 -10.47 -4.55
C ARG A 267 17.59 -11.33 -3.81
N GLY A 268 17.17 -12.52 -3.43
CA GLY A 268 17.97 -13.42 -2.59
C GLY A 268 17.59 -13.35 -1.09
N GLU A 269 16.81 -12.34 -0.68
CA GLU A 269 16.25 -12.24 0.67
C GLU A 269 14.78 -12.69 0.67
N GLU A 270 13.80 -11.77 0.51
CA GLU A 270 12.37 -12.11 0.55
C GLU A 270 11.85 -12.79 -0.72
N ILE A 271 12.54 -12.61 -1.84
CA ILE A 271 12.17 -13.20 -3.13
C ILE A 271 13.41 -13.63 -3.90
N SER A 272 13.39 -14.82 -4.48
CA SER A 272 14.46 -15.27 -5.36
C SER A 272 14.43 -14.54 -6.70
N THR A 273 15.60 -14.34 -7.33
CA THR A 273 15.68 -13.73 -8.66
C THR A 273 14.83 -14.49 -9.69
N ALA A 274 14.82 -15.82 -9.62
CA ALA A 274 14.04 -16.65 -10.54
C ALA A 274 12.53 -16.40 -10.45
N VAL A 275 11.98 -16.30 -9.23
CA VAL A 275 10.57 -15.98 -9.02
C VAL A 275 10.27 -14.56 -9.44
N PHE A 276 11.12 -13.60 -9.05
CA PHE A 276 10.92 -12.20 -9.43
C PHE A 276 10.85 -12.03 -10.96
N GLU A 277 11.78 -12.60 -11.70
CA GLU A 277 11.80 -12.48 -13.18
C GLU A 277 10.63 -13.22 -13.84
N ALA A 278 10.22 -14.37 -13.30
CA ALA A 278 9.06 -15.11 -13.81
C ALA A 278 7.74 -14.33 -13.66
N HIS A 279 7.63 -13.48 -12.62
CA HIS A 279 6.45 -12.68 -12.29
C HIS A 279 6.66 -11.17 -12.50
N ALA A 280 7.70 -10.76 -13.23
CA ALA A 280 8.06 -9.35 -13.42
C ALA A 280 6.91 -8.54 -14.05
N ASP A 281 6.17 -9.10 -15.02
CA ASP A 281 5.05 -8.41 -15.66
C ASP A 281 3.92 -8.08 -14.65
N GLU A 282 3.63 -8.98 -13.72
CA GLU A 282 2.65 -8.79 -12.66
C GLU A 282 3.12 -7.71 -11.66
N ILE A 283 4.38 -7.80 -11.21
CA ILE A 283 5.00 -6.87 -10.26
C ILE A 283 5.08 -5.45 -10.84
N PHE A 284 5.43 -5.32 -12.12
CA PHE A 284 5.49 -3.99 -12.74
C PHE A 284 4.11 -3.45 -13.13
N THR A 285 3.12 -4.32 -13.40
CA THR A 285 1.71 -3.90 -13.52
C THR A 285 1.18 -3.37 -12.18
N GLU A 286 1.51 -4.03 -11.06
CA GLU A 286 1.21 -3.54 -9.71
C GLU A 286 1.82 -2.15 -9.47
N ALA A 287 3.07 -1.95 -9.86
CA ALA A 287 3.74 -0.65 -9.76
C ALA A 287 3.08 0.41 -10.65
N GLU A 288 2.63 0.07 -11.86
CA GLU A 288 1.84 0.95 -12.74
C GLU A 288 0.51 1.32 -12.09
N ASN A 289 -0.20 0.35 -11.51
CA ASN A 289 -1.50 0.55 -10.89
C ASN A 289 -1.47 1.49 -9.67
N ARG A 290 -0.30 1.71 -9.07
CA ARG A 290 -0.10 2.78 -8.07
C ARG A 290 -0.53 4.15 -8.60
N LEU A 291 -0.20 4.48 -9.85
CA LEU A 291 -0.62 5.72 -10.50
C LEU A 291 -2.15 5.80 -10.59
N HIS A 292 -2.79 4.72 -11.04
CA HIS A 292 -4.22 4.72 -11.33
C HIS A 292 -5.07 4.76 -10.06
N VAL A 293 -4.75 3.98 -9.03
CA VAL A 293 -5.48 4.03 -7.76
C VAL A 293 -5.27 5.34 -7.02
N GLN A 294 -4.09 5.94 -7.09
CA GLN A 294 -3.84 7.26 -6.49
C GLN A 294 -4.63 8.36 -7.19
N LYS A 295 -4.76 8.31 -8.52
CA LYS A 295 -5.69 9.18 -9.25
C LYS A 295 -7.13 8.97 -8.81
N ALA A 296 -7.57 7.73 -8.65
CA ALA A 296 -8.92 7.43 -8.19
C ALA A 296 -9.18 7.95 -6.78
N VAL A 297 -8.28 7.74 -5.84
CA VAL A 297 -8.39 8.27 -4.48
C VAL A 297 -8.51 9.80 -4.48
N LEU A 298 -7.68 10.48 -5.28
CA LEU A 298 -7.75 11.94 -5.43
C LEU A 298 -9.08 12.39 -6.06
N ALA A 299 -9.56 11.68 -7.09
CA ALA A 299 -10.84 11.99 -7.75
C ALA A 299 -12.03 11.80 -6.81
N VAL A 300 -12.06 10.72 -6.04
CA VAL A 300 -13.10 10.45 -5.03
C VAL A 300 -13.11 11.52 -3.93
N LEU A 301 -11.93 11.91 -3.44
CA LEU A 301 -11.82 12.89 -2.34
C LEU A 301 -12.07 14.33 -2.77
N LEU A 302 -11.69 14.71 -3.99
CA LEU A 302 -11.66 16.13 -4.43
C LEU A 302 -12.67 16.48 -5.53
N ALA A 303 -13.12 15.51 -6.31
CA ALA A 303 -14.04 15.72 -7.42
C ALA A 303 -15.41 15.04 -7.22
N GLY A 304 -15.60 14.28 -6.15
CA GLY A 304 -16.88 13.61 -5.85
C GLY A 304 -17.23 12.51 -6.86
N LYS A 305 -16.22 11.90 -7.45
CA LYS A 305 -16.41 10.74 -8.34
C LYS A 305 -17.03 9.55 -7.62
#